data_a9933091a7bd92a4bece1f2e284e12cf
#
_entry.id   a9933091a7bd92a4bece1f2e284e12cf
#
_cell.length_a   1.000
_cell.length_b   1.000
_cell.length_c   1.000
_cell.angle_alpha   90.00
_cell.angle_beta   90.00
_cell.angle_gamma   90.00
#
_symmetry.space_group_name_H-M   'P 1'
#
loop_
_entity.id
_entity.type
_entity.pdbx_description
1 polymer ?
#
loop_
_entity_poly.entity_id
_entity_poly.type
_entity_poly.pdbx_seq_one_letter_code
_entity_poly.pdbx_strand_id
1 'polypeptide(L)'
;MPRVSRSGSRDLSFGMTAQSTIVASDVHLGEIPPDGEQAFLSFLESLPGAIDELLINGDLFDFWFEYRSVILRRYFPVLRRLADLVDTGVRIRLVGGNHDAWTGSFLGDEIGIELLDAPTTITLANRRAYVAHGDGLLAGEGAYRAFRGVIRSRAFRALFRLAPPDLSLPLVRRVSGTPARLEGQAGDDHERADRLGEHARSLLADRPELDLVVFGDTHRPELVEVEPGRHYLNAGDWIHHRSYALLTAESIELRHWHPD
;
A
#
# COMPACT_ATOMS: atom_id res chain seq x y z
N MET A 1 -17.66 -42.79 -8.89
CA MET A 1 -16.83 -41.74 -8.25
C MET A 1 -17.76 -40.78 -7.52
N PRO A 2 -17.73 -40.70 -6.20
CA PRO A 2 -18.64 -39.83 -5.46
C PRO A 2 -18.12 -38.37 -5.48
N ARG A 3 -19.05 -37.44 -5.73
CA ARG A 3 -18.85 -35.99 -5.62
C ARG A 3 -18.63 -35.63 -4.15
N VAL A 4 -17.50 -35.01 -3.84
CA VAL A 4 -17.29 -34.39 -2.55
C VAL A 4 -17.97 -33.01 -2.56
N SER A 5 -19.09 -32.92 -1.86
CA SER A 5 -19.77 -31.68 -1.53
C SER A 5 -18.93 -30.93 -0.48
N ARG A 6 -18.30 -29.83 -0.85
CA ARG A 6 -17.76 -28.85 0.10
C ARG A 6 -18.79 -27.76 0.31
N SER A 7 -19.76 -28.02 1.17
CA SER A 7 -20.58 -27.02 1.83
C SER A 7 -19.94 -26.76 3.18
N GLY A 8 -19.30 -25.63 3.32
CA GLY A 8 -18.78 -25.10 4.58
C GLY A 8 -18.63 -23.60 4.43
N SER A 9 -19.76 -22.88 4.53
CA SER A 9 -19.75 -21.45 4.82
C SER A 9 -19.05 -21.25 6.14
N ARG A 10 -17.77 -20.86 6.12
CA ARG A 10 -17.13 -20.28 7.31
C ARG A 10 -17.74 -18.89 7.47
N ASP A 11 -18.70 -18.80 8.39
CA ASP A 11 -19.04 -17.53 9.04
C ASP A 11 -17.79 -17.05 9.78
N LEU A 12 -16.97 -16.26 9.12
CA LEU A 12 -15.89 -15.50 9.73
C LEU A 12 -16.51 -14.26 10.36
N SER A 13 -17.14 -14.42 11.53
CA SER A 13 -17.43 -13.33 12.44
C SER A 13 -16.08 -12.84 13.02
N PHE A 14 -15.38 -12.01 12.25
CA PHE A 14 -14.18 -11.31 12.72
C PHE A 14 -14.61 -10.17 13.67
N GLY A 15 -14.82 -10.53 14.93
CA GLY A 15 -15.00 -9.59 16.05
C GLY A 15 -13.71 -9.32 16.81
N MET A 16 -12.53 -9.49 16.20
CA MET A 16 -11.25 -9.11 16.81
C MET A 16 -10.67 -7.90 16.08
N THR A 17 -10.64 -6.76 16.78
CA THR A 17 -9.80 -5.63 16.37
C THR A 17 -8.34 -6.06 16.54
N ALA A 18 -7.53 -5.96 15.47
CA ALA A 18 -6.11 -6.26 15.54
C ALA A 18 -5.45 -5.41 16.64
N GLN A 19 -4.72 -6.05 17.54
CA GLN A 19 -4.04 -5.37 18.66
C GLN A 19 -2.74 -4.71 18.22
N SER A 20 -2.12 -5.23 17.15
CA SER A 20 -0.88 -4.71 16.57
C SER A 20 -0.96 -4.66 15.05
N THR A 21 -0.74 -3.47 14.49
CA THR A 21 -0.77 -3.24 13.05
C THR A 21 0.52 -2.59 12.59
N ILE A 22 1.12 -3.10 11.52
CA ILE A 22 2.16 -2.38 10.79
C ILE A 22 1.54 -1.67 9.59
N VAL A 23 1.99 -0.44 9.35
CA VAL A 23 1.72 0.32 8.13
C VAL A 23 3.01 0.51 7.37
N ALA A 24 3.06 0.05 6.13
CA ALA A 24 4.13 0.29 5.16
C ALA A 24 3.55 0.93 3.90
N SER A 25 4.34 1.69 3.16
CA SER A 25 3.93 2.41 1.96
C SER A 25 5.11 2.56 1.00
N ASP A 26 4.84 2.83 -0.27
CA ASP A 26 5.82 3.29 -1.25
C ASP A 26 7.07 2.37 -1.35
N VAL A 27 6.82 1.07 -1.51
CA VAL A 27 7.89 0.07 -1.59
C VAL A 27 8.53 0.05 -2.97
N HIS A 28 7.76 0.25 -4.04
CA HIS A 28 8.20 0.28 -5.44
C HIS A 28 9.04 -0.94 -5.86
N LEU A 29 8.58 -2.14 -5.46
CA LEU A 29 9.23 -3.38 -5.83
C LEU A 29 9.40 -3.49 -7.34
N GLY A 30 10.62 -3.81 -7.74
CA GLY A 30 11.00 -3.95 -9.14
C GLY A 30 11.75 -2.75 -9.70
N GLU A 31 11.79 -1.60 -9.02
CA GLU A 31 12.66 -0.45 -9.34
C GLU A 31 13.60 -0.09 -8.20
N ILE A 32 13.26 -0.41 -6.95
CA ILE A 32 14.20 -0.23 -5.84
C ILE A 32 15.47 -1.06 -6.04
N PRO A 33 16.63 -0.62 -5.51
CA PRO A 33 17.87 -1.39 -5.56
C PRO A 33 17.71 -2.80 -4.97
N PRO A 34 18.50 -3.79 -5.43
CA PRO A 34 18.37 -5.19 -4.97
C PRO A 34 18.51 -5.36 -3.45
N ASP A 35 19.32 -4.54 -2.80
CA ASP A 35 19.48 -4.54 -1.34
C ASP A 35 18.23 -4.01 -0.62
N GLY A 36 17.51 -3.05 -1.22
CA GLY A 36 16.20 -2.57 -0.74
C GLY A 36 15.13 -3.65 -0.87
N GLU A 37 15.07 -4.35 -2.00
CA GLU A 37 14.15 -5.47 -2.20
C GLU A 37 14.44 -6.60 -1.20
N GLN A 38 15.70 -6.95 -1.01
CA GLN A 38 16.10 -7.97 -0.02
C GLN A 38 15.75 -7.53 1.41
N ALA A 39 15.95 -6.25 1.74
CA ALA A 39 15.55 -5.70 3.03
C ALA A 39 14.05 -5.82 3.28
N PHE A 40 13.22 -5.55 2.26
CA PHE A 40 11.76 -5.70 2.38
C PHE A 40 11.36 -7.17 2.54
N LEU A 41 11.98 -8.10 1.81
CA LEU A 41 11.74 -9.52 1.97
C LEU A 41 12.10 -10.00 3.38
N SER A 42 13.25 -9.58 3.91
CA SER A 42 13.67 -9.91 5.29
C SER A 42 12.74 -9.31 6.33
N PHE A 43 12.24 -8.11 6.09
CA PHE A 43 11.22 -7.49 6.93
C PHE A 43 9.95 -8.33 6.98
N LEU A 44 9.39 -8.74 5.83
CA LEU A 44 8.21 -9.60 5.79
C LEU A 44 8.44 -10.93 6.52
N GLU A 45 9.64 -11.50 6.43
CA GLU A 45 10.03 -12.73 7.14
C GLU A 45 10.04 -12.57 8.68
N SER A 46 10.23 -11.36 9.18
CA SER A 46 10.27 -11.07 10.62
C SER A 46 8.89 -10.87 11.26
N LEU A 47 7.82 -10.72 10.45
CA LEU A 47 6.50 -10.34 10.93
C LEU A 47 5.66 -11.48 11.55
N PRO A 48 5.81 -12.78 11.15
CA PRO A 48 5.00 -13.85 11.74
C PRO A 48 5.09 -13.89 13.27
N GLY A 49 3.93 -13.86 13.93
CA GLY A 49 3.83 -13.86 15.38
C GLY A 49 4.19 -12.54 16.08
N ALA A 50 4.66 -11.53 15.34
CA ALA A 50 5.00 -10.21 15.87
C ALA A 50 3.85 -9.20 15.72
N ILE A 51 2.96 -9.44 14.73
CA ILE A 51 1.83 -8.55 14.43
C ILE A 51 0.58 -9.33 14.07
N ASP A 52 -0.57 -8.68 14.19
CA ASP A 52 -1.87 -9.23 13.77
C ASP A 52 -2.23 -8.76 12.35
N GLU A 53 -1.71 -7.59 11.94
CA GLU A 53 -2.11 -6.96 10.70
C GLU A 53 -0.97 -6.18 10.02
N LEU A 54 -0.94 -6.27 8.68
CA LEU A 54 -0.11 -5.43 7.80
C LEU A 54 -1.01 -4.63 6.86
N LEU A 55 -0.97 -3.31 6.97
CA LEU A 55 -1.55 -2.40 5.98
C LEU A 55 -0.45 -1.94 5.03
N ILE A 56 -0.60 -2.22 3.75
CA ILE A 56 0.23 -1.67 2.68
C ILE A 56 -0.54 -0.51 2.06
N ASN A 57 -0.08 0.72 2.29
CA ASN A 57 -0.80 1.92 1.90
C ASN A 57 -0.36 2.46 0.53
N GLY A 58 -0.42 1.62 -0.49
CA GLY A 58 -0.15 1.93 -1.88
C GLY A 58 1.30 1.76 -2.30
N ASP A 59 1.47 1.69 -3.61
CA ASP A 59 2.75 1.61 -4.31
C ASP A 59 3.68 0.48 -3.79
N LEU A 60 3.06 -0.71 -3.55
CA LEU A 60 3.83 -1.91 -3.23
C LEU A 60 4.74 -2.30 -4.40
N PHE A 61 4.21 -2.22 -5.61
CA PHE A 61 4.94 -2.52 -6.84
C PHE A 61 5.19 -1.23 -7.62
N ASP A 62 6.33 -1.14 -8.29
CA ASP A 62 6.58 -0.04 -9.23
C ASP A 62 5.60 -0.09 -10.42
N PHE A 63 5.19 -1.28 -10.80
CA PHE A 63 4.12 -1.49 -11.77
C PHE A 63 3.44 -2.83 -11.55
N TRP A 64 2.14 -2.82 -11.28
CA TRP A 64 1.33 -4.03 -11.17
C TRP A 64 0.25 -4.06 -12.23
N PHE A 65 0.18 -5.15 -12.97
CA PHE A 65 -0.88 -5.41 -13.94
C PHE A 65 -1.21 -6.90 -14.01
N GLU A 66 -2.49 -7.21 -13.91
CA GLU A 66 -2.99 -8.59 -13.98
C GLU A 66 -3.45 -8.95 -15.38
N TYR A 67 -2.71 -9.81 -16.05
CA TYR A 67 -3.16 -10.53 -17.21
C TYR A 67 -4.09 -11.68 -16.79
N ARG A 68 -4.83 -12.27 -17.75
CA ARG A 68 -5.76 -13.33 -17.42
C ARG A 68 -5.10 -14.64 -16.97
N SER A 69 -3.91 -14.94 -17.45
CA SER A 69 -3.27 -16.24 -17.30
C SER A 69 -1.81 -16.16 -16.86
N VAL A 70 -1.27 -14.95 -16.65
CA VAL A 70 0.13 -14.76 -16.26
C VAL A 70 0.27 -13.62 -15.28
N ILE A 71 1.21 -13.77 -14.37
CA ILE A 71 1.69 -12.71 -13.48
C ILE A 71 3.14 -12.37 -13.80
N LEU A 72 3.59 -11.20 -13.38
CA LEU A 72 4.95 -10.75 -13.63
C LEU A 72 5.93 -11.54 -12.74
N ARG A 73 6.76 -12.39 -13.36
CA ARG A 73 7.71 -13.28 -12.68
C ARG A 73 8.59 -12.59 -11.66
N ARG A 74 8.97 -11.31 -11.91
CA ARG A 74 9.84 -10.53 -11.03
C ARG A 74 9.29 -10.37 -9.62
N TYR A 75 7.98 -10.41 -9.44
CA TYR A 75 7.31 -10.22 -8.15
C TYR A 75 7.06 -11.54 -7.39
N PHE A 76 7.41 -12.69 -7.98
CA PHE A 76 7.18 -13.98 -7.36
C PHE A 76 7.78 -14.10 -5.93
N PRO A 77 9.01 -13.60 -5.64
CA PRO A 77 9.56 -13.68 -4.30
C PRO A 77 8.69 -13.00 -3.25
N VAL A 78 8.24 -11.76 -3.51
CA VAL A 78 7.41 -11.01 -2.57
C VAL A 78 5.99 -11.59 -2.47
N LEU A 79 5.38 -12.01 -3.58
CA LEU A 79 4.07 -12.65 -3.58
C LEU A 79 4.06 -13.90 -2.70
N ARG A 80 5.11 -14.72 -2.80
CA ARG A 80 5.28 -15.88 -1.93
C ARG A 80 5.37 -15.48 -0.47
N ARG A 81 6.17 -14.46 -0.11
CA ARG A 81 6.28 -14.00 1.28
C ARG A 81 4.97 -13.46 1.85
N LEU A 82 4.21 -12.74 1.02
CA LEU A 82 2.90 -12.24 1.42
C LEU A 82 1.91 -13.41 1.64
N ALA A 83 1.94 -14.43 0.77
CA ALA A 83 1.11 -15.64 0.97
C ALA A 83 1.54 -16.41 2.23
N ASP A 84 2.86 -16.64 2.42
CA ASP A 84 3.39 -17.28 3.64
C ASP A 84 2.93 -16.50 4.90
N LEU A 85 2.92 -15.16 4.86
CA LEU A 85 2.49 -14.32 5.98
C LEU A 85 0.98 -14.44 6.26
N VAL A 86 0.14 -14.48 5.22
CA VAL A 86 -1.30 -14.75 5.35
C VAL A 86 -1.53 -16.13 5.96
N ASP A 87 -0.79 -17.14 5.53
CA ASP A 87 -0.90 -18.51 6.06
C ASP A 87 -0.55 -18.61 7.55
N THR A 88 0.25 -17.70 8.08
CA THR A 88 0.52 -17.60 9.54
C THR A 88 -0.61 -16.90 10.31
N GLY A 89 -1.63 -16.40 9.64
CA GLY A 89 -2.79 -15.74 10.23
C GLY A 89 -2.71 -14.22 10.31
N VAL A 90 -1.64 -13.61 9.76
CA VAL A 90 -1.56 -12.14 9.67
C VAL A 90 -2.53 -11.64 8.60
N ARG A 91 -3.38 -10.69 8.96
CA ARG A 91 -4.27 -10.02 8.02
C ARG A 91 -3.49 -9.02 7.18
N ILE A 92 -3.52 -9.16 5.86
CA ILE A 92 -2.91 -8.17 4.96
C ILE A 92 -3.99 -7.37 4.26
N ARG A 93 -3.91 -6.04 4.35
CA ARG A 93 -4.76 -5.10 3.60
C ARG A 93 -3.89 -4.25 2.68
N LEU A 94 -4.37 -4.04 1.45
CA LEU A 94 -3.69 -3.23 0.45
C LEU A 94 -4.61 -2.13 -0.06
N VAL A 95 -4.15 -0.90 0.03
CA VAL A 95 -4.68 0.25 -0.70
C VAL A 95 -3.92 0.36 -2.01
N GLY A 96 -4.63 0.46 -3.14
CA GLY A 96 -3.95 0.66 -4.43
C GLY A 96 -3.43 2.09 -4.58
N GLY A 97 -2.14 2.24 -4.82
CA GLY A 97 -1.50 3.49 -5.20
C GLY A 97 -1.65 3.80 -6.69
N ASN A 98 -0.83 4.70 -7.19
CA ASN A 98 -0.83 5.03 -8.63
C ASN A 98 -0.05 4.01 -9.48
N HIS A 99 0.93 3.34 -8.92
CA HIS A 99 1.76 2.34 -9.59
C HIS A 99 1.13 0.94 -9.62
N ASP A 100 0.32 0.62 -8.63
CA ASP A 100 -0.37 -0.68 -8.52
C ASP A 100 -1.90 -0.56 -8.62
N ALA A 101 -2.36 0.49 -9.29
CA ALA A 101 -3.78 0.79 -9.49
C ALA A 101 -4.55 -0.23 -10.34
N TRP A 102 -3.87 -1.18 -10.98
CA TRP A 102 -4.46 -2.18 -11.88
C TRP A 102 -4.52 -3.57 -11.25
N THR A 103 -4.66 -3.61 -9.96
CA THR A 103 -4.98 -4.83 -9.25
C THR A 103 -6.32 -5.39 -9.74
N GLY A 104 -6.35 -6.68 -9.94
CA GLY A 104 -7.56 -7.46 -10.20
C GLY A 104 -7.91 -8.31 -9.00
N SER A 105 -8.26 -9.56 -9.23
CA SER A 105 -8.63 -10.48 -8.15
C SER A 105 -7.48 -11.37 -7.67
N PHE A 106 -6.35 -11.43 -8.36
CA PHE A 106 -5.27 -12.37 -8.04
C PHE A 106 -4.72 -12.18 -6.62
N LEU A 107 -4.47 -10.93 -6.21
CA LEU A 107 -3.95 -10.67 -4.86
C LEU A 107 -4.95 -11.06 -3.76
N GLY A 108 -6.26 -10.92 -4.03
CA GLY A 108 -7.31 -11.36 -3.11
C GLY A 108 -7.54 -12.87 -3.16
N ASP A 109 -7.78 -13.42 -4.36
CA ASP A 109 -8.23 -14.79 -4.53
C ASP A 109 -7.12 -15.82 -4.29
N GLU A 110 -5.87 -15.51 -4.69
CA GLU A 110 -4.75 -16.47 -4.67
C GLU A 110 -3.78 -16.21 -3.50
N ILE A 111 -3.58 -14.94 -3.11
CA ILE A 111 -2.66 -14.58 -2.01
C ILE A 111 -3.41 -14.38 -0.70
N GLY A 112 -4.68 -13.95 -0.74
CA GLY A 112 -5.48 -13.71 0.46
C GLY A 112 -5.38 -12.28 1.00
N ILE A 113 -4.95 -11.32 0.18
CA ILE A 113 -4.86 -9.90 0.55
C ILE A 113 -6.22 -9.23 0.40
N GLU A 114 -6.67 -8.52 1.42
CA GLU A 114 -7.87 -7.68 1.35
C GLU A 114 -7.55 -6.37 0.60
N LEU A 115 -8.13 -6.22 -0.60
CA LEU A 115 -7.99 -4.99 -1.38
C LEU A 115 -8.99 -3.94 -0.90
N LEU A 116 -8.50 -2.75 -0.56
CA LEU A 116 -9.31 -1.64 -0.07
C LEU A 116 -9.57 -0.61 -1.17
N ASP A 117 -10.85 -0.27 -1.35
CA ASP A 117 -11.25 0.88 -2.17
C ASP A 117 -10.99 2.17 -1.39
N ALA A 118 -9.89 2.85 -1.68
CA ALA A 118 -9.50 4.09 -1.02
C ALA A 118 -9.94 5.34 -1.82
N PRO A 119 -10.23 6.46 -1.12
CA PRO A 119 -10.13 6.65 0.33
C PRO A 119 -11.21 5.90 1.12
N THR A 120 -10.85 5.37 2.28
CA THR A 120 -11.75 4.60 3.14
C THR A 120 -11.49 4.86 4.62
N THR A 121 -12.48 4.54 5.46
CA THR A 121 -12.31 4.59 6.92
C THR A 121 -12.37 3.18 7.48
N ILE A 122 -11.32 2.78 8.17
CA ILE A 122 -11.15 1.45 8.76
C ILE A 122 -10.67 1.56 10.21
N THR A 123 -10.66 0.45 10.92
CA THR A 123 -10.05 0.37 12.25
C THR A 123 -8.63 -0.20 12.12
N LEU A 124 -7.65 0.48 12.73
CA LEU A 124 -6.24 0.08 12.85
C LEU A 124 -5.85 0.15 14.33
N ALA A 125 -5.45 -0.96 14.94
CA ALA A 125 -5.05 -1.02 16.35
C ALA A 125 -6.00 -0.21 17.28
N ASN A 126 -7.30 -0.46 17.18
CA ASN A 126 -8.39 0.20 17.91
C ASN A 126 -8.63 1.70 17.56
N ARG A 127 -7.96 2.26 16.55
CA ARG A 127 -8.15 3.66 16.10
C ARG A 127 -9.01 3.71 14.85
N ARG A 128 -9.92 4.65 14.78
CA ARG A 128 -10.68 4.94 13.57
C ARG A 128 -9.81 5.73 12.59
N ALA A 129 -9.31 5.05 11.58
CA ALA A 129 -8.33 5.58 10.64
C ALA A 129 -8.96 5.89 9.27
N TYR A 130 -8.78 7.11 8.77
CA TYR A 130 -8.99 7.44 7.38
C TYR A 130 -7.71 7.12 6.59
N VAL A 131 -7.83 6.23 5.60
CA VAL A 131 -6.69 5.72 4.84
C VAL A 131 -6.86 6.05 3.37
N ALA A 132 -5.83 6.63 2.79
CA ALA A 132 -5.70 6.85 1.36
C ALA A 132 -4.22 6.83 0.97
N HIS A 133 -3.91 6.50 -0.29
CA HIS A 133 -2.51 6.56 -0.71
C HIS A 133 -1.99 8.00 -0.69
N GLY A 134 -2.70 8.96 -1.26
CA GLY A 134 -2.29 10.37 -1.28
C GLY A 134 -2.43 10.99 -2.66
N ASP A 135 -2.32 10.18 -3.69
CA ASP A 135 -2.37 10.59 -5.08
C ASP A 135 -3.75 11.15 -5.46
N GLY A 136 -3.76 12.36 -6.02
CA GLY A 136 -4.99 13.01 -6.50
C GLY A 136 -5.90 13.57 -5.40
N LEU A 137 -5.46 13.68 -4.14
CA LEU A 137 -6.26 14.22 -3.03
C LEU A 137 -6.27 15.76 -2.99
N LEU A 138 -5.19 16.40 -3.43
CA LEU A 138 -5.02 17.83 -3.27
C LEU A 138 -5.82 18.65 -4.30
N ALA A 139 -6.19 19.86 -3.88
CA ALA A 139 -6.74 20.86 -4.78
C ALA A 139 -5.71 21.19 -5.89
N GLY A 140 -6.17 21.34 -7.13
CA GLY A 140 -5.30 21.56 -8.29
C GLY A 140 -4.90 20.29 -9.06
N GLU A 141 -5.04 19.11 -8.50
CA GLU A 141 -4.71 17.83 -9.15
C GLU A 141 -5.83 17.30 -10.09
N GLY A 142 -6.68 18.20 -10.62
CA GLY A 142 -7.81 17.82 -11.49
C GLY A 142 -7.39 17.11 -12.77
N ALA A 143 -6.33 17.59 -13.42
CA ALA A 143 -5.79 16.98 -14.63
C ALA A 143 -5.23 15.57 -14.34
N TYR A 144 -4.52 15.42 -13.23
CA TYR A 144 -4.03 14.13 -12.77
C TYR A 144 -5.18 13.16 -12.48
N ARG A 145 -6.24 13.61 -11.77
CA ARG A 145 -7.43 12.78 -11.51
C ARG A 145 -8.11 12.32 -12.79
N ALA A 146 -8.21 13.20 -13.80
CA ALA A 146 -8.77 12.84 -15.10
C ALA A 146 -7.91 11.80 -15.82
N PHE A 147 -6.59 11.98 -15.85
CA PHE A 147 -5.64 11.02 -16.41
C PHE A 147 -5.73 9.68 -15.68
N ARG A 148 -5.70 9.68 -14.34
CA ARG A 148 -5.89 8.49 -13.51
C ARG A 148 -7.20 7.76 -13.82
N GLY A 149 -8.30 8.50 -14.03
CA GLY A 149 -9.58 7.93 -14.43
C GLY A 149 -9.51 7.20 -15.78
N VAL A 150 -8.80 7.76 -16.76
CA VAL A 150 -8.60 7.13 -18.07
C VAL A 150 -7.82 5.82 -17.94
N ILE A 151 -6.64 5.85 -17.29
CA ILE A 151 -5.79 4.66 -17.18
C ILE A 151 -6.42 3.55 -16.32
N ARG A 152 -7.25 3.90 -15.32
CA ARG A 152 -7.99 2.95 -14.50
C ARG A 152 -9.27 2.43 -15.17
N SER A 153 -9.66 2.98 -16.33
CA SER A 153 -10.87 2.57 -17.04
C SER A 153 -10.81 1.12 -17.51
N ARG A 154 -11.98 0.47 -17.58
CA ARG A 154 -12.09 -0.91 -18.09
C ARG A 154 -11.60 -1.02 -19.53
N ALA A 155 -11.88 0.02 -20.35
CA ALA A 155 -11.47 0.05 -21.75
C ALA A 155 -9.95 0.12 -21.90
N PHE A 156 -9.29 0.99 -21.15
CA PHE A 156 -7.83 1.11 -21.16
C PHE A 156 -7.16 -0.18 -20.68
N ARG A 157 -7.63 -0.77 -19.58
CA ARG A 157 -7.14 -2.06 -19.08
C ARG A 157 -7.33 -3.20 -20.09
N ALA A 158 -8.47 -3.24 -20.78
CA ALA A 158 -8.72 -4.24 -21.82
C ALA A 158 -7.76 -4.08 -23.00
N LEU A 159 -7.51 -2.82 -23.43
CA LEU A 159 -6.55 -2.52 -24.49
C LEU A 159 -5.11 -2.88 -24.07
N PHE A 160 -4.71 -2.52 -22.86
CA PHE A 160 -3.36 -2.81 -22.35
C PHE A 160 -3.09 -4.32 -22.27
N ARG A 161 -4.10 -5.14 -21.97
CA ARG A 161 -4.00 -6.63 -21.97
C ARG A 161 -3.62 -7.22 -23.33
N LEU A 162 -3.82 -6.49 -24.42
CA LEU A 162 -3.40 -6.95 -25.76
C LEU A 162 -1.90 -6.74 -26.00
N ALA A 163 -1.26 -5.88 -25.22
CA ALA A 163 0.17 -5.63 -25.33
C ALA A 163 0.97 -6.75 -24.65
N PRO A 164 1.94 -7.38 -25.32
CA PRO A 164 2.84 -8.35 -24.69
C PRO A 164 3.60 -7.70 -23.54
N PRO A 165 3.74 -8.39 -22.38
CA PRO A 165 4.44 -7.86 -21.21
C PRO A 165 5.85 -7.36 -21.52
N ASP A 166 6.60 -8.09 -22.34
CA ASP A 166 7.99 -7.77 -22.70
C ASP A 166 8.13 -6.46 -23.51
N LEU A 167 7.05 -6.01 -24.17
CA LEU A 167 7.00 -4.74 -24.87
C LEU A 167 6.42 -3.60 -24.05
N SER A 168 5.42 -3.89 -23.22
CA SER A 168 4.72 -2.89 -22.43
C SER A 168 5.50 -2.46 -21.19
N LEU A 169 6.20 -3.37 -20.50
CA LEU A 169 6.95 -3.08 -19.30
C LEU A 169 8.04 -2.01 -19.47
N PRO A 170 8.91 -2.06 -20.51
CA PRO A 170 9.91 -1.01 -20.70
C PRO A 170 9.30 0.37 -20.95
N LEU A 171 8.12 0.42 -21.60
CA LEU A 171 7.41 1.68 -21.83
C LEU A 171 6.84 2.26 -20.54
N VAL A 172 6.22 1.42 -19.72
CA VAL A 172 5.66 1.84 -18.42
C VAL A 172 6.75 2.37 -17.50
N ARG A 173 7.90 1.69 -17.40
CA ARG A 173 9.05 2.12 -16.60
C ARG A 173 9.52 3.54 -16.92
N ARG A 174 9.44 3.94 -18.19
CA ARG A 174 9.79 5.31 -18.62
C ARG A 174 8.77 6.36 -18.16
N VAL A 175 7.54 5.94 -17.87
CA VAL A 175 6.44 6.83 -17.50
C VAL A 175 6.22 6.86 -15.98
N SER A 176 6.67 5.82 -15.24
CA SER A 176 6.44 5.69 -13.80
C SER A 176 7.06 6.82 -12.96
N GLY A 177 8.16 7.43 -13.45
CA GLY A 177 8.88 8.47 -12.72
C GLY A 177 9.77 7.97 -11.56
N THR A 178 9.68 6.69 -11.17
CA THR A 178 10.48 6.11 -10.10
C THR A 178 12.00 6.22 -10.35
N PRO A 179 12.54 6.04 -11.57
CA PRO A 179 13.95 6.26 -11.82
C PRO A 179 14.46 7.65 -11.44
N ALA A 180 13.67 8.71 -11.68
CA ALA A 180 14.03 10.06 -11.31
C ALA A 180 14.05 10.28 -9.78
N ARG A 181 13.16 9.59 -9.06
CA ARG A 181 13.14 9.60 -7.59
C ARG A 181 14.36 8.89 -7.00
N LEU A 182 14.78 7.76 -7.58
CA LEU A 182 16.00 7.05 -7.20
C LEU A 182 17.25 7.92 -7.33
N GLU A 183 17.27 8.84 -8.30
CA GLU A 183 18.38 9.77 -8.54
C GLU A 183 18.34 11.02 -7.65
N GLY A 184 17.37 11.14 -6.74
CA GLY A 184 17.29 12.25 -5.77
C GLY A 184 16.76 13.57 -6.35
N GLN A 185 16.07 13.56 -7.48
CA GLN A 185 15.48 14.76 -8.11
C GLN A 185 14.14 15.17 -7.45
N ALA A 186 14.01 15.01 -6.14
CA ALA A 186 12.76 15.13 -5.38
C ALA A 186 12.46 16.55 -4.85
N GLY A 187 12.78 17.62 -5.60
CA GLY A 187 12.54 19.01 -5.14
C GLY A 187 11.05 19.35 -4.90
N ASP A 188 10.14 18.80 -5.69
CA ASP A 188 8.70 19.10 -5.58
C ASP A 188 7.98 18.28 -4.49
N ASP A 189 8.60 17.23 -3.98
CA ASP A 189 7.96 16.31 -3.02
C ASP A 189 7.79 16.93 -1.62
N HIS A 190 8.65 17.87 -1.21
CA HIS A 190 8.55 18.52 0.10
C HIS A 190 7.32 19.43 0.21
N GLU A 191 7.08 20.32 -0.78
CA GLU A 191 5.90 21.17 -0.79
C GLU A 191 4.61 20.34 -0.85
N ARG A 192 4.61 19.28 -1.65
CA ARG A 192 3.48 18.39 -1.73
C ARG A 192 3.22 17.64 -0.44
N ALA A 193 4.27 17.20 0.26
CA ALA A 193 4.17 16.57 1.57
C ALA A 193 3.57 17.54 2.62
N ASP A 194 4.00 18.79 2.64
CA ASP A 194 3.45 19.80 3.54
C ASP A 194 1.97 20.05 3.29
N ARG A 195 1.57 20.17 2.01
CA ARG A 195 0.15 20.33 1.62
C ARG A 195 -0.68 19.10 1.98
N LEU A 196 -0.12 17.90 1.88
CA LEU A 196 -0.81 16.67 2.28
C LEU A 196 -0.99 16.61 3.80
N GLY A 197 0.03 17.04 4.56
CA GLY A 197 -0.06 17.19 6.02
C GLY A 197 -1.11 18.22 6.45
N GLU A 198 -1.21 19.36 5.75
CA GLU A 198 -2.26 20.34 5.98
C GLU A 198 -3.67 19.78 5.69
N HIS A 199 -3.79 19.02 4.59
CA HIS A 199 -5.04 18.33 4.26
C HIS A 199 -5.43 17.32 5.33
N ALA A 200 -4.48 16.57 5.88
CA ALA A 200 -4.73 15.63 6.98
C ALA A 200 -5.21 16.35 8.25
N ARG A 201 -4.61 17.51 8.59
CA ARG A 201 -5.06 18.35 9.73
C ARG A 201 -6.49 18.84 9.53
N SER A 202 -6.81 19.31 8.31
CA SER A 202 -8.19 19.72 7.98
C SER A 202 -9.18 18.58 8.10
N LEU A 203 -8.84 17.39 7.59
CA LEU A 203 -9.70 16.20 7.73
C LEU A 203 -9.96 15.83 9.19
N LEU A 204 -8.92 15.88 10.04
CA LEU A 204 -9.08 15.62 11.47
C LEU A 204 -9.97 16.68 12.12
N ALA A 205 -9.83 17.95 11.78
CA ALA A 205 -10.67 19.01 12.31
C ALA A 205 -12.14 18.85 11.88
N ASP A 206 -12.38 18.51 10.62
CA ASP A 206 -13.74 18.37 10.05
C ASP A 206 -14.44 17.07 10.47
N ARG A 207 -13.67 16.06 10.89
CA ARG A 207 -14.17 14.72 11.20
C ARG A 207 -13.72 14.27 12.60
N PRO A 208 -14.42 14.73 13.66
CA PRO A 208 -14.03 14.46 15.04
C PRO A 208 -14.06 12.97 15.43
N GLU A 209 -14.72 12.13 14.63
CA GLU A 209 -14.74 10.68 14.83
C GLU A 209 -13.47 9.96 14.41
N LEU A 210 -12.53 10.64 13.73
CA LEU A 210 -11.26 10.07 13.30
C LEU A 210 -10.18 10.24 14.37
N ASP A 211 -9.45 9.17 14.65
CA ASP A 211 -8.28 9.17 15.52
C ASP A 211 -6.99 9.28 14.70
N LEU A 212 -7.03 8.86 13.43
CA LEU A 212 -5.86 8.73 12.60
C LEU A 212 -6.17 9.05 11.13
N VAL A 213 -5.27 9.77 10.48
CA VAL A 213 -5.23 9.91 9.02
C VAL A 213 -3.92 9.30 8.52
N VAL A 214 -4.00 8.37 7.57
CA VAL A 214 -2.84 7.70 6.96
C VAL A 214 -2.75 8.05 5.49
N PHE A 215 -1.64 8.67 5.11
CA PHE A 215 -1.28 8.93 3.71
C PHE A 215 0.08 8.31 3.37
N GLY A 216 0.43 8.23 2.10
CA GLY A 216 1.70 7.83 1.50
C GLY A 216 2.11 8.79 0.40
N ASP A 217 2.60 8.29 -0.75
CA ASP A 217 2.84 8.96 -2.04
C ASP A 217 3.95 10.03 -2.03
N THR A 218 4.19 10.69 -0.91
CA THR A 218 5.23 11.73 -0.79
C THR A 218 6.56 11.20 -0.28
N HIS A 219 6.67 9.93 0.01
CA HIS A 219 7.89 9.25 0.45
C HIS A 219 8.52 9.81 1.74
N ARG A 220 7.92 10.83 2.36
CA ARG A 220 8.45 11.48 3.58
C ARG A 220 7.86 10.83 4.82
N PRO A 221 8.68 10.11 5.64
CA PRO A 221 8.20 9.58 6.90
C PRO A 221 7.77 10.70 7.84
N GLU A 222 6.53 10.65 8.31
CA GLU A 222 6.00 11.70 9.18
C GLU A 222 4.96 11.14 10.15
N LEU A 223 5.11 11.45 11.42
CA LEU A 223 4.12 11.16 12.45
C LEU A 223 3.92 12.45 13.27
N VAL A 224 2.70 12.99 13.22
CA VAL A 224 2.34 14.23 13.89
C VAL A 224 1.11 14.02 14.75
N GLU A 225 1.19 14.32 16.03
CA GLU A 225 0.01 14.48 16.86
C GLU A 225 -0.59 15.86 16.58
N VAL A 226 -1.75 15.87 15.93
CA VAL A 226 -2.45 17.09 15.52
C VAL A 226 -3.28 17.64 16.69
N GLU A 227 -3.92 16.77 17.43
CA GLU A 227 -4.66 17.01 18.65
C GLU A 227 -4.40 15.84 19.63
N PRO A 228 -4.61 15.98 20.92
CA PRO A 228 -4.37 14.91 21.88
C PRO A 228 -5.04 13.59 21.45
N GLY A 229 -4.22 12.56 21.20
CA GLY A 229 -4.66 11.24 20.76
C GLY A 229 -5.05 11.13 19.28
N ARG A 230 -4.94 12.20 18.48
CA ARG A 230 -5.32 12.24 17.06
C ARG A 230 -4.11 12.55 16.18
N HIS A 231 -3.83 11.69 15.22
CA HIS A 231 -2.55 11.70 14.51
C HIS A 231 -2.70 11.75 12.99
N TYR A 232 -1.73 12.40 12.35
CA TYR A 232 -1.39 12.19 10.95
C TYR A 232 -0.16 11.30 10.85
N LEU A 233 -0.22 10.31 9.95
CA LEU A 233 0.85 9.35 9.70
C LEU A 233 1.13 9.26 8.20
N ASN A 234 2.39 9.40 7.82
CA ASN A 234 2.95 8.91 6.57
C ASN A 234 4.08 7.93 6.91
N ALA A 235 3.98 6.69 6.45
CA ALA A 235 4.96 5.66 6.79
C ALA A 235 6.30 5.85 6.06
N GLY A 236 6.38 6.79 5.11
CA GLY A 236 7.57 6.99 4.29
C GLY A 236 7.68 5.97 3.16
N ASP A 237 8.91 5.62 2.79
CA ASP A 237 9.21 4.74 1.67
C ASP A 237 10.22 3.62 2.02
N TRP A 238 10.41 2.71 1.07
CA TRP A 238 11.44 1.66 1.11
C TRP A 238 12.61 1.94 0.16
N ILE A 239 12.56 3.05 -0.59
CA ILE A 239 13.62 3.47 -1.52
C ILE A 239 14.80 4.05 -0.73
N HIS A 240 14.53 5.01 0.18
CA HIS A 240 15.55 5.76 0.90
C HIS A 240 15.49 5.54 2.41
N HIS A 241 14.29 5.42 2.97
CA HIS A 241 14.08 5.43 4.41
C HIS A 241 13.94 4.04 5.01
N ARG A 242 13.42 3.05 4.26
CA ARG A 242 13.07 1.71 4.75
C ARG A 242 12.24 1.82 6.04
N SER A 243 11.25 2.72 5.99
CA SER A 243 10.46 3.08 7.16
C SER A 243 9.10 2.41 7.15
N TYR A 244 8.56 2.24 8.34
CA TYR A 244 7.24 1.70 8.59
C TYR A 244 6.70 2.25 9.91
N ALA A 245 5.39 2.21 10.12
CA ALA A 245 4.82 2.54 11.41
C ALA A 245 4.31 1.28 12.11
N LEU A 246 4.57 1.18 13.42
CA LEU A 246 3.98 0.18 14.29
C LEU A 246 2.90 0.86 15.14
N LEU A 247 1.67 0.35 15.04
CA LEU A 247 0.52 0.78 15.80
C LEU A 247 0.15 -0.31 16.80
N THR A 248 0.06 0.06 18.06
CA THR A 248 -0.53 -0.77 19.13
C THR A 248 -1.74 -0.05 19.72
N ALA A 249 -2.46 -0.67 20.66
CA ALA A 249 -3.55 0.00 21.35
C ALA A 249 -3.09 1.30 22.06
N GLU A 250 -1.83 1.32 22.54
CA GLU A 250 -1.26 2.39 23.38
C GLU A 250 -0.45 3.42 22.61
N SER A 251 0.19 3.02 21.48
CA SER A 251 1.18 3.87 20.80
C SER A 251 1.08 3.81 19.28
N ILE A 252 1.65 4.82 18.63
CA ILE A 252 2.04 4.84 17.22
C ILE A 252 3.52 5.18 17.19
N GLU A 253 4.31 4.38 16.52
CA GLU A 253 5.75 4.58 16.41
C GLU A 253 6.18 4.48 14.95
N LEU A 254 6.89 5.48 14.46
CA LEU A 254 7.57 5.44 13.18
C LEU A 254 8.96 4.81 13.37
N ARG A 255 9.25 3.77 12.61
CA ARG A 255 10.46 2.97 12.74
C ARG A 255 11.17 2.82 11.41
N HIS A 256 12.47 2.52 11.46
CA HIS A 256 13.29 2.18 10.30
C HIS A 256 13.73 0.73 10.37
N TRP A 257 13.70 0.05 9.23
CA TRP A 257 14.18 -1.31 9.13
C TRP A 257 15.68 -1.35 8.87
N HIS A 258 16.39 -2.01 9.75
CA HIS A 258 17.80 -2.33 9.61
C HIS A 258 17.93 -3.85 9.62
N PRO A 259 18.28 -4.48 8.49
CA PRO A 259 18.61 -5.91 8.52
C PRO A 259 19.86 -6.11 9.39
N ASP A 260 19.80 -7.10 10.28
CA ASP A 260 20.94 -7.52 11.10
C ASP A 260 22.07 -8.14 10.25
#